data_48321e7372640cb241df8bc65164d124
#
_entry.id   48321e7372640cb241df8bc65164d124
#
_cell.length_a   1.000
_cell.length_b   1.000
_cell.length_c   1.000
_cell.angle_alpha   90.00
_cell.angle_beta   90.00
_cell.angle_gamma   90.00
#
_symmetry.space_group_name_H-M   'P 1'
#
loop_
_entity.id
_entity.type
_entity.pdbx_description
1 polymer ?
#
loop_
_entity_poly.entity_id
_entity_poly.type
_entity_poly.pdbx_seq_one_letter_code
_entity_poly.pdbx_strand_id
1 'polypeptide(L)'
;MNKFSKKLAVAVMSCAAVAAAFSAPSIAEDAASTDIKDRTSPPDPVSELAKQQGYKFEDGRYRNKDGDPQPITTKDYMVDWGTWNGFRRYHDACHVCHGPNALGSTFAPALKDSLKTMDYSTFVATVSGGRTVNRAGTTFVMPAFGEDKNIMCYLDDIYTYIKARSLEIMPAGRPNGREDISDEAKKAADECTG
;
A
#
# COMPACT_ATOMS: atom_id res chain seq x y z
N MET A 1 -7.70 -75.72 -7.07
CA MET A 1 -6.53 -76.46 -7.59
C MET A 1 -5.46 -75.44 -7.90
N ASN A 2 -4.31 -75.72 -7.46
CA ASN A 2 -2.96 -75.26 -7.61
C ASN A 2 -2.42 -74.20 -6.63
N LYS A 3 -1.72 -74.84 -5.69
CA LYS A 3 -0.69 -74.34 -4.79
C LYS A 3 0.53 -73.90 -5.59
N PHE A 4 1.13 -72.74 -5.25
CA PHE A 4 2.57 -72.60 -5.34
C PHE A 4 3.10 -71.74 -4.19
N SER A 5 3.69 -72.51 -3.25
CA SER A 5 4.54 -72.06 -2.17
C SER A 5 5.91 -71.68 -2.79
N LYS A 6 6.43 -70.54 -2.52
CA LYS A 6 7.89 -70.29 -2.65
C LYS A 6 8.38 -69.55 -1.41
N LYS A 7 9.13 -70.27 -0.63
CA LYS A 7 9.98 -69.80 0.47
C LYS A 7 11.05 -68.89 -0.10
N LEU A 8 11.22 -67.70 0.46
CA LEU A 8 12.40 -66.87 0.19
C LEU A 8 13.14 -66.65 1.49
N ALA A 9 14.40 -67.03 1.44
CA ALA A 9 15.35 -67.05 2.54
C ALA A 9 15.74 -65.63 2.96
N VAL A 10 15.79 -65.42 4.27
CA VAL A 10 16.33 -64.20 4.88
C VAL A 10 17.85 -64.31 4.88
N ALA A 11 18.53 -63.47 4.10
CA ALA A 11 19.95 -63.23 4.21
C ALA A 11 20.21 -62.08 5.16
N VAL A 12 20.71 -62.38 6.33
CA VAL A 12 21.19 -61.40 7.29
C VAL A 12 22.56 -60.92 6.81
N MET A 13 22.61 -59.69 6.33
CA MET A 13 23.88 -59.04 5.99
C MET A 13 24.26 -58.08 7.12
N SER A 14 25.25 -58.51 7.87
CA SER A 14 25.89 -57.76 8.95
C SER A 14 26.68 -56.60 8.30
N CYS A 15 26.24 -55.38 8.46
CA CYS A 15 27.00 -54.22 8.03
C CYS A 15 27.68 -53.57 9.24
N ALA A 16 28.99 -53.70 9.29
CA ALA A 16 29.82 -53.10 10.32
C ALA A 16 29.79 -51.57 10.19
N ALA A 17 29.41 -50.90 11.25
CA ALA A 17 29.42 -49.46 11.36
C ALA A 17 30.89 -48.96 11.46
N VAL A 18 31.36 -48.30 10.40
CA VAL A 18 32.55 -47.46 10.46
C VAL A 18 32.12 -46.03 10.84
N ALA A 19 32.32 -45.70 12.09
CA ALA A 19 32.15 -44.33 12.60
C ALA A 19 33.31 -43.45 12.11
N ALA A 20 33.14 -42.76 11.00
CA ALA A 20 34.03 -41.66 10.60
C ALA A 20 33.61 -40.40 11.36
N ALA A 21 34.46 -40.00 12.31
CA ALA A 21 34.32 -38.73 13.01
C ALA A 21 34.61 -37.59 12.01
N PHE A 22 33.56 -36.98 11.48
CA PHE A 22 33.67 -35.72 10.77
C PHE A 22 33.78 -34.62 11.80
N SER A 23 35.00 -34.13 12.05
CA SER A 23 35.25 -32.88 12.74
C SER A 23 34.85 -31.74 11.79
N ALA A 24 33.68 -31.16 11.97
CA ALA A 24 33.30 -29.91 11.30
C ALA A 24 34.18 -28.77 11.84
N PRO A 25 34.81 -27.99 10.97
CA PRO A 25 35.43 -26.75 11.44
C PRO A 25 34.34 -25.80 11.94
N SER A 26 34.45 -25.40 13.20
CA SER A 26 33.67 -24.30 13.74
C SER A 26 34.10 -23.04 13.02
N ILE A 27 33.27 -22.58 12.08
CA ILE A 27 33.37 -21.23 11.54
C ILE A 27 32.95 -20.32 12.69
N ALA A 28 33.95 -19.71 13.34
CA ALA A 28 33.72 -18.59 14.22
C ALA A 28 33.10 -17.48 13.35
N GLU A 29 31.83 -17.24 13.56
CA GLU A 29 31.07 -16.16 12.98
C GLU A 29 31.60 -14.88 13.65
N ASP A 30 32.67 -14.32 13.06
CA ASP A 30 33.08 -12.95 13.33
C ASP A 30 31.95 -12.05 12.82
N ALA A 31 30.97 -11.83 13.70
CA ALA A 31 29.99 -10.77 13.55
C ALA A 31 30.71 -9.43 13.64
N ALA A 32 31.44 -9.08 12.58
CA ALA A 32 31.82 -7.71 12.34
C ALA A 32 30.52 -6.94 12.15
N SER A 33 30.06 -6.33 13.23
CA SER A 33 29.11 -5.23 13.20
C SER A 33 29.74 -4.10 12.38
N THR A 34 29.65 -4.22 11.07
CA THR A 34 29.94 -3.10 10.20
C THR A 34 28.80 -2.11 10.39
N ASP A 35 29.13 -0.99 11.03
CA ASP A 35 28.33 0.23 11.08
C ASP A 35 27.82 0.56 9.67
N ILE A 36 26.53 0.23 9.42
CA ILE A 36 25.81 0.53 8.16
C ILE A 36 25.40 2.02 8.15
N LYS A 37 26.13 2.86 8.87
CA LYS A 37 25.77 4.27 9.05
C LYS A 37 26.31 5.22 7.99
N ASP A 38 27.03 4.73 6.97
CA ASP A 38 27.60 5.59 5.93
C ASP A 38 27.42 5.03 4.50
N ARG A 39 26.26 4.44 4.22
CA ARG A 39 25.74 4.42 2.86
C ARG A 39 24.82 5.61 2.76
N THR A 40 25.30 6.70 2.19
CA THR A 40 24.44 7.71 1.59
C THR A 40 23.63 7.01 0.49
N SER A 41 22.47 6.47 0.88
CA SER A 41 21.51 5.99 -0.11
C SER A 41 21.25 7.13 -1.08
N PRO A 42 21.19 6.87 -2.40
CA PRO A 42 20.80 7.91 -3.34
C PRO A 42 19.48 8.53 -2.86
N PRO A 43 19.31 9.86 -3.00
CA PRO A 43 18.09 10.52 -2.57
C PRO A 43 16.89 9.82 -3.20
N ASP A 44 15.84 9.63 -2.41
CA ASP A 44 14.60 9.03 -2.86
C ASP A 44 14.02 9.86 -4.03
N PRO A 45 13.77 9.24 -5.19
CA PRO A 45 13.30 9.96 -6.37
C PRO A 45 11.94 10.64 -6.13
N VAL A 46 11.13 10.14 -5.20
CA VAL A 46 9.83 10.70 -4.82
C VAL A 46 10.05 12.02 -4.07
N SER A 47 10.90 12.02 -3.05
CA SER A 47 11.19 13.21 -2.24
C SER A 47 11.86 14.31 -3.05
N GLU A 48 12.75 13.96 -3.98
CA GLU A 48 13.38 14.95 -4.88
C GLU A 48 12.37 15.58 -5.84
N LEU A 49 11.44 14.79 -6.38
CA LEU A 49 10.37 15.31 -7.24
C LEU A 49 9.43 16.24 -6.46
N ALA A 50 9.08 15.90 -5.22
CA ALA A 50 8.25 16.73 -4.35
C ALA A 50 8.89 18.10 -4.08
N LYS A 51 10.20 18.14 -3.80
CA LYS A 51 10.95 19.39 -3.62
C LYS A 51 10.93 20.23 -4.90
N GLN A 52 11.12 19.62 -6.07
CA GLN A 52 11.05 20.34 -7.36
C GLN A 52 9.67 20.93 -7.62
N GLN A 53 8.61 20.30 -7.13
CA GLN A 53 7.23 20.78 -7.22
C GLN A 53 6.90 21.82 -6.13
N GLY A 54 7.81 22.10 -5.21
CA GLY A 54 7.63 23.08 -4.14
C GLY A 54 6.70 22.61 -3.02
N TYR A 55 6.49 21.31 -2.88
CA TYR A 55 5.67 20.75 -1.81
C TYR A 55 6.47 20.62 -0.52
N LYS A 56 5.76 20.81 0.61
CA LYS A 56 6.29 20.60 1.95
C LYS A 56 5.93 19.20 2.44
N PHE A 57 6.82 18.61 3.22
CA PHE A 57 6.53 17.35 3.90
C PHE A 57 6.06 17.66 5.33
N GLU A 58 4.81 17.34 5.65
CA GLU A 58 4.17 17.60 6.94
C GLU A 58 3.26 16.41 7.30
N ASP A 59 3.34 15.94 8.55
CA ASP A 59 2.56 14.80 9.07
C ASP A 59 2.67 13.53 8.21
N GLY A 60 3.84 13.33 7.61
CA GLY A 60 4.12 12.19 6.76
C GLY A 60 3.49 12.25 5.37
N ARG A 61 3.07 13.43 4.91
CA ARG A 61 2.49 13.67 3.58
C ARG A 61 3.09 14.90 2.92
N TYR A 62 3.11 14.88 1.59
CA TYR A 62 3.45 16.06 0.81
C TYR A 62 2.23 16.96 0.67
N ARG A 63 2.41 18.26 0.97
CA ARG A 63 1.34 19.26 0.94
C ARG A 63 1.72 20.43 0.06
N ASN A 64 0.73 21.01 -0.62
CA ASN A 64 0.91 22.26 -1.35
C ASN A 64 0.96 23.48 -0.40
N LYS A 65 1.05 24.66 -0.96
CA LYS A 65 1.08 25.93 -0.18
C LYS A 65 -0.20 26.18 0.63
N ASP A 66 -1.31 25.58 0.23
CA ASP A 66 -2.63 25.73 0.88
C ASP A 66 -2.86 24.65 1.96
N GLY A 67 -1.90 23.75 2.15
CA GLY A 67 -1.96 22.64 3.12
C GLY A 67 -2.65 21.40 2.59
N ASP A 68 -3.12 21.39 1.36
CA ASP A 68 -3.79 20.23 0.78
C ASP A 68 -2.78 19.11 0.47
N PRO A 69 -3.11 17.84 0.78
CA PRO A 69 -2.24 16.73 0.45
C PRO A 69 -2.12 16.55 -1.07
N GLN A 70 -0.90 16.27 -1.53
CA GLN A 70 -0.57 16.16 -2.94
C GLN A 70 0.07 14.81 -3.27
N PRO A 71 -0.36 14.16 -4.36
CA PRO A 71 0.27 12.93 -4.83
C PRO A 71 1.61 13.22 -5.50
N ILE A 72 2.60 12.38 -5.25
CA ILE A 72 3.86 12.35 -6.00
C ILE A 72 3.94 11.04 -6.78
N THR A 73 4.18 11.16 -8.08
CA THR A 73 4.35 10.00 -8.96
C THR A 73 5.53 10.24 -9.89
N THR A 74 6.51 9.35 -9.86
CA THR A 74 7.66 9.38 -10.77
C THR A 74 7.28 8.85 -12.16
N LYS A 75 8.16 9.01 -13.13
CA LYS A 75 7.97 8.47 -14.50
C LYS A 75 7.84 6.94 -14.53
N ASP A 76 8.44 6.26 -13.56
CA ASP A 76 8.39 4.79 -13.42
C ASP A 76 7.22 4.34 -12.53
N TYR A 77 6.30 5.25 -12.21
CA TYR A 77 5.14 5.01 -11.36
C TYR A 77 5.49 4.53 -9.94
N MET A 78 6.65 4.97 -9.42
CA MET A 78 6.91 5.01 -8.00
C MET A 78 6.10 6.14 -7.39
N VAL A 79 5.47 5.92 -6.24
CA VAL A 79 4.59 6.91 -5.60
C VAL A 79 5.03 7.20 -4.16
N ASP A 80 4.59 8.33 -3.62
CA ASP A 80 4.70 8.63 -2.20
C ASP A 80 3.92 7.61 -1.35
N TRP A 81 4.29 7.52 -0.07
CA TRP A 81 3.62 6.61 0.87
C TRP A 81 2.11 6.87 0.96
N GLY A 82 1.69 8.14 1.03
CA GLY A 82 0.27 8.50 1.12
C GLY A 82 -0.52 8.00 -0.08
N THR A 83 -0.03 8.24 -1.29
CA THR A 83 -0.67 7.75 -2.53
C THR A 83 -0.74 6.21 -2.58
N TRP A 84 0.32 5.51 -2.14
CA TRP A 84 0.30 4.05 -2.04
C TRP A 84 -0.73 3.55 -1.01
N ASN A 85 -0.72 4.12 0.19
CA ASN A 85 -1.68 3.72 1.23
C ASN A 85 -3.10 4.06 0.79
N GLY A 86 -3.31 5.20 0.15
CA GLY A 86 -4.58 5.60 -0.45
C GLY A 86 -5.08 4.64 -1.51
N PHE A 87 -4.21 4.11 -2.36
CA PHE A 87 -4.56 3.02 -3.29
C PHE A 87 -5.17 1.83 -2.54
N ARG A 88 -4.53 1.39 -1.45
CA ARG A 88 -5.03 0.26 -0.66
C ARG A 88 -6.36 0.58 0.01
N ARG A 89 -6.41 1.71 0.75
CA ARG A 89 -7.60 2.15 1.49
C ARG A 89 -8.82 2.40 0.57
N TYR A 90 -8.58 2.98 -0.61
CA TYR A 90 -9.61 3.14 -1.62
C TYR A 90 -10.21 1.80 -2.04
N HIS A 91 -9.38 0.79 -2.31
CA HIS A 91 -9.84 -0.52 -2.74
C HIS A 91 -10.45 -1.34 -1.61
N ASP A 92 -10.17 -1.02 -0.35
CA ASP A 92 -10.83 -1.65 0.81
C ASP A 92 -12.24 -1.09 1.04
N ALA A 93 -12.46 0.23 0.86
CA ALA A 93 -13.68 0.89 1.32
C ALA A 93 -14.52 1.54 0.19
N CYS A 94 -13.88 2.18 -0.78
CA CYS A 94 -14.57 3.08 -1.72
C CYS A 94 -14.93 2.39 -3.05
N HIS A 95 -14.09 1.44 -3.51
CA HIS A 95 -14.22 0.86 -4.83
C HIS A 95 -15.52 0.06 -5.06
N VAL A 96 -16.13 -0.45 -3.98
CA VAL A 96 -17.39 -1.20 -4.04
C VAL A 96 -18.48 -0.39 -4.75
N CYS A 97 -18.56 0.90 -4.47
CA CYS A 97 -19.49 1.83 -5.11
C CYS A 97 -18.86 2.60 -6.26
N HIS A 98 -17.64 3.13 -6.09
CA HIS A 98 -17.00 4.02 -7.04
C HIS A 98 -16.17 3.30 -8.12
N GLY A 99 -16.23 1.98 -8.17
CA GLY A 99 -15.54 1.15 -9.13
C GLY A 99 -14.03 1.05 -8.90
N PRO A 100 -13.35 0.05 -9.49
CA PRO A 100 -11.90 -0.06 -9.40
C PRO A 100 -11.24 1.17 -10.07
N ASN A 101 -10.10 1.57 -9.56
CA ASN A 101 -9.30 2.67 -10.10
C ASN A 101 -10.03 4.03 -10.18
N ALA A 102 -11.04 4.25 -9.35
CA ALA A 102 -11.86 5.47 -9.30
C ALA A 102 -12.60 5.78 -10.62
N LEU A 103 -12.93 4.75 -11.41
CA LEU A 103 -13.57 4.88 -12.74
C LEU A 103 -15.09 4.96 -12.68
N GLY A 104 -15.67 4.85 -11.49
CA GLY A 104 -17.12 4.85 -11.30
C GLY A 104 -17.77 3.50 -11.54
N SER A 105 -19.06 3.43 -11.28
CA SER A 105 -19.91 2.28 -11.51
C SER A 105 -21.36 2.73 -11.77
N THR A 106 -22.30 1.79 -11.86
CA THR A 106 -23.72 2.09 -11.90
C THR A 106 -24.27 2.68 -10.59
N PHE A 107 -23.54 2.52 -9.48
CA PHE A 107 -23.95 2.98 -8.15
C PHE A 107 -23.42 4.38 -7.81
N ALA A 108 -22.21 4.72 -8.27
CA ALA A 108 -21.55 5.96 -7.90
C ALA A 108 -20.65 6.51 -9.02
N PRO A 109 -20.42 7.84 -9.05
CA PRO A 109 -19.66 8.49 -10.11
C PRO A 109 -18.18 8.09 -10.10
N ALA A 110 -17.51 8.33 -11.25
CA ALA A 110 -16.07 8.24 -11.37
C ALA A 110 -15.39 9.35 -10.54
N LEU A 111 -14.71 8.96 -9.46
CA LEU A 111 -14.04 9.95 -8.60
C LEU A 111 -12.85 10.60 -9.28
N LYS A 112 -12.19 9.90 -10.22
CA LYS A 112 -11.13 10.51 -11.02
C LYS A 112 -11.62 11.74 -11.83
N ASP A 113 -12.89 11.75 -12.23
CA ASP A 113 -13.48 12.88 -12.93
C ASP A 113 -14.02 13.92 -11.95
N SER A 114 -14.58 13.48 -10.81
CA SER A 114 -15.06 14.37 -9.76
C SER A 114 -13.96 15.27 -9.21
N LEU A 115 -12.75 14.75 -8.97
CA LEU A 115 -11.62 15.51 -8.41
C LEU A 115 -10.92 16.42 -9.42
N LYS A 116 -11.37 16.50 -10.67
CA LYS A 116 -10.91 17.54 -11.60
C LYS A 116 -11.39 18.93 -11.19
N THR A 117 -12.56 19.00 -10.55
CA THR A 117 -13.21 20.26 -10.14
C THR A 117 -13.49 20.37 -8.63
N MET A 118 -13.45 19.28 -7.91
CA MET A 118 -13.69 19.24 -6.47
C MET A 118 -12.40 19.55 -5.73
N ASP A 119 -12.43 20.53 -4.84
CA ASP A 119 -11.32 20.85 -3.94
C ASP A 119 -11.25 19.85 -2.77
N TYR A 120 -10.13 19.91 -2.01
CA TYR A 120 -9.88 19.02 -0.90
C TYR A 120 -10.91 19.20 0.23
N SER A 121 -11.29 20.43 0.57
CA SER A 121 -12.24 20.72 1.64
C SER A 121 -13.63 20.15 1.34
N THR A 122 -14.08 20.29 0.11
CA THR A 122 -15.35 19.70 -0.38
C THR A 122 -15.28 18.17 -0.39
N PHE A 123 -14.14 17.59 -0.75
CA PHE A 123 -13.95 16.14 -0.67
C PHE A 123 -14.07 15.64 0.77
N VAL A 124 -13.37 16.27 1.72
CA VAL A 124 -13.45 15.93 3.16
C VAL A 124 -14.88 16.04 3.66
N ALA A 125 -15.56 17.14 3.39
CA ALA A 125 -16.96 17.36 3.81
C ALA A 125 -17.90 16.30 3.21
N THR A 126 -17.69 15.92 1.95
CA THR A 126 -18.51 14.90 1.27
C THR A 126 -18.31 13.51 1.87
N VAL A 127 -17.08 13.12 2.18
CA VAL A 127 -16.81 11.80 2.78
C VAL A 127 -17.30 11.74 4.22
N SER A 128 -17.02 12.76 5.02
CA SER A 128 -17.43 12.79 6.43
C SER A 128 -18.95 12.88 6.60
N GLY A 129 -19.61 13.73 5.82
CA GLY A 129 -21.06 13.98 5.95
C GLY A 129 -21.95 13.08 5.09
N GLY A 130 -21.36 12.35 4.15
CA GLY A 130 -22.13 11.59 3.17
C GLY A 130 -22.84 12.47 2.14
N ARG A 131 -23.57 11.84 1.22
CA ARG A 131 -24.30 12.55 0.16
C ARG A 131 -25.49 11.76 -0.32
N THR A 132 -26.64 12.43 -0.48
CA THR A 132 -27.82 11.85 -1.15
C THR A 132 -28.10 12.62 -2.44
N VAL A 133 -28.26 11.87 -3.52
CA VAL A 133 -28.56 12.44 -4.86
C VAL A 133 -29.75 11.72 -5.46
N ASN A 134 -30.75 12.48 -5.89
CA ASN A 134 -31.90 11.95 -6.66
C ASN A 134 -31.65 12.19 -8.15
N ARG A 135 -31.64 11.13 -8.93
CA ARG A 135 -31.42 11.19 -10.37
C ARG A 135 -32.40 10.25 -11.07
N ALA A 136 -33.17 10.78 -12.01
CA ALA A 136 -34.13 10.02 -12.82
C ALA A 136 -35.05 9.09 -12.00
N GLY A 137 -35.53 9.57 -10.85
CA GLY A 137 -36.42 8.79 -9.96
C GLY A 137 -35.73 7.77 -9.05
N THR A 138 -34.40 7.66 -9.12
CA THR A 138 -33.60 6.79 -8.25
C THR A 138 -32.83 7.62 -7.25
N THR A 139 -32.86 7.20 -5.98
CA THR A 139 -32.08 7.81 -4.89
C THR A 139 -30.76 7.06 -4.74
N PHE A 140 -29.65 7.79 -4.86
CA PHE A 140 -28.31 7.29 -4.60
C PHE A 140 -27.82 7.87 -3.28
N VAL A 141 -27.27 7.02 -2.43
CA VAL A 141 -26.79 7.41 -1.10
C VAL A 141 -25.32 7.02 -0.97
N MET A 142 -24.47 7.99 -0.69
CA MET A 142 -23.14 7.79 -0.14
C MET A 142 -23.25 7.91 1.37
N PRO A 143 -22.88 6.88 2.15
CA PRO A 143 -22.92 6.95 3.62
C PRO A 143 -21.99 8.05 4.14
N ALA A 144 -22.30 8.55 5.34
CA ALA A 144 -21.39 9.40 6.11
C ALA A 144 -20.32 8.52 6.78
N PHE A 145 -19.05 8.89 6.64
CA PHE A 145 -17.92 8.16 7.22
C PHE A 145 -17.21 8.94 8.33
N GLY A 146 -17.75 10.07 8.79
CA GLY A 146 -17.10 10.95 9.77
C GLY A 146 -16.70 10.28 11.08
N GLU A 147 -17.39 9.21 11.48
CA GLU A 147 -17.09 8.43 12.69
C GLU A 147 -16.22 7.17 12.41
N ASP A 148 -15.93 6.88 11.14
CA ASP A 148 -15.15 5.70 10.80
C ASP A 148 -13.63 6.02 10.76
N LYS A 149 -12.93 5.65 11.82
CA LYS A 149 -11.48 5.85 11.94
C LYS A 149 -10.70 5.17 10.81
N ASN A 150 -11.16 4.03 10.29
CA ASN A 150 -10.46 3.33 9.19
C ASN A 150 -10.49 4.12 7.87
N ILE A 151 -11.41 5.06 7.75
CA ILE A 151 -11.52 5.97 6.60
C ILE A 151 -10.93 7.33 6.98
N MET A 152 -11.36 7.93 8.08
CA MET A 152 -11.00 9.31 8.41
C MET A 152 -9.52 9.48 8.73
N CYS A 153 -8.87 8.52 9.42
CA CYS A 153 -7.43 8.57 9.70
C CYS A 153 -6.54 8.44 8.44
N TYR A 154 -7.11 8.00 7.34
CA TYR A 154 -6.41 7.81 6.06
C TYR A 154 -7.04 8.60 4.92
N LEU A 155 -7.85 9.62 5.26
CA LEU A 155 -8.61 10.36 4.25
C LEU A 155 -7.69 11.15 3.31
N ASP A 156 -6.60 11.71 3.83
CA ASP A 156 -5.55 12.36 3.05
C ASP A 156 -4.94 11.40 2.02
N ASP A 157 -4.65 10.18 2.44
CA ASP A 157 -4.08 9.14 1.59
C ASP A 157 -5.06 8.74 0.48
N ILE A 158 -6.34 8.53 0.85
CA ILE A 158 -7.40 8.22 -0.12
C ILE A 158 -7.55 9.35 -1.14
N TYR A 159 -7.50 10.60 -0.68
CA TYR A 159 -7.55 11.76 -1.55
C TYR A 159 -6.37 11.80 -2.52
N THR A 160 -5.13 11.62 -2.03
CA THR A 160 -3.93 11.66 -2.90
C THR A 160 -3.98 10.58 -3.98
N TYR A 161 -4.43 9.37 -3.64
CA TYR A 161 -4.63 8.33 -4.66
C TYR A 161 -5.64 8.74 -5.74
N ILE A 162 -6.83 9.20 -5.35
CA ILE A 162 -7.87 9.60 -6.30
C ILE A 162 -7.39 10.82 -7.10
N LYS A 163 -6.67 11.75 -6.47
CA LYS A 163 -6.09 12.92 -7.12
C LYS A 163 -5.03 12.55 -8.14
N ALA A 164 -4.14 11.58 -7.85
CA ALA A 164 -3.18 11.06 -8.82
C ALA A 164 -3.88 10.46 -10.05
N ARG A 165 -4.99 9.76 -9.84
CA ARG A 165 -5.84 9.25 -10.92
C ARG A 165 -6.51 10.38 -11.71
N SER A 166 -6.98 11.41 -11.03
CA SER A 166 -7.64 12.58 -11.62
C SER A 166 -6.69 13.42 -12.48
N LEU A 167 -5.45 13.57 -12.04
CA LEU A 167 -4.37 14.27 -12.75
C LEU A 167 -3.75 13.41 -13.87
N GLU A 168 -4.15 12.16 -13.99
CA GLU A 168 -3.62 11.18 -14.96
C GLU A 168 -2.10 10.93 -14.85
N ILE A 169 -1.50 11.28 -13.70
CA ILE A 169 -0.08 11.02 -13.42
C ILE A 169 0.16 9.57 -12.97
N MET A 170 -0.88 8.84 -12.62
CA MET A 170 -0.84 7.43 -12.26
C MET A 170 -1.82 6.62 -13.13
N PRO A 171 -1.38 5.54 -13.81
CA PRO A 171 -2.26 4.68 -14.60
C PRO A 171 -3.21 3.86 -13.72
N ALA A 172 -4.15 3.16 -14.35
CA ALA A 172 -4.98 2.16 -13.67
C ALA A 172 -4.11 1.00 -13.16
N GLY A 173 -4.50 0.44 -12.02
CA GLY A 173 -3.78 -0.67 -11.40
C GLY A 173 -2.97 -0.24 -10.18
N ARG A 174 -2.15 -1.18 -9.73
CA ARG A 174 -1.27 -0.98 -8.58
C ARG A 174 -0.05 -0.16 -8.99
N PRO A 175 0.41 0.80 -8.16
CA PRO A 175 1.69 1.47 -8.39
C PRO A 175 2.85 0.48 -8.45
N ASN A 176 3.89 0.78 -9.24
CA ASN A 176 5.05 -0.10 -9.39
C ASN A 176 5.90 -0.22 -8.12
N GLY A 177 5.84 0.82 -7.28
CA GLY A 177 6.54 0.85 -6.01
C GLY A 177 6.16 2.12 -5.23
N ARG A 178 6.78 2.30 -4.08
CA ARG A 178 6.53 3.43 -3.20
C ARG A 178 7.80 3.83 -2.45
N GLU A 179 7.82 5.04 -1.92
CA GLU A 179 8.78 5.41 -0.88
C GLU A 179 8.50 4.63 0.42
N ASP A 180 9.47 4.54 1.31
CA ASP A 180 9.28 3.94 2.62
C ASP A 180 8.40 4.83 3.50
N ILE A 181 7.66 4.20 4.41
CA ILE A 181 6.84 4.95 5.37
C ILE A 181 7.76 5.71 6.33
N SER A 182 7.55 7.02 6.45
CA SER A 182 8.27 7.85 7.40
C SER A 182 7.80 7.60 8.84
N ASP A 183 8.62 7.99 9.81
CA ASP A 183 8.26 7.88 11.22
C ASP A 183 7.12 8.85 11.58
N GLU A 184 7.05 10.01 10.93
CA GLU A 184 5.93 10.94 11.06
C GLU A 184 4.62 10.33 10.58
N ALA A 185 4.63 9.63 9.44
CA ALA A 185 3.44 8.95 8.91
C ALA A 185 2.97 7.81 9.82
N LYS A 186 3.90 7.03 10.40
CA LYS A 186 3.57 6.00 11.40
C LYS A 186 2.93 6.62 12.63
N LYS A 187 3.58 7.65 13.20
CA LYS A 187 3.10 8.35 14.37
C LYS A 187 1.71 8.93 14.16
N ALA A 188 1.48 9.62 13.04
CA ALA A 188 0.16 10.19 12.70
C ALA A 188 -0.93 9.12 12.60
N ALA A 189 -0.62 7.95 12.01
CA ALA A 189 -1.55 6.83 11.93
C ALA A 189 -1.87 6.24 13.33
N ASP A 190 -0.86 6.03 14.17
CA ASP A 190 -1.02 5.47 15.51
C ASP A 190 -1.83 6.42 16.42
N GLU A 191 -1.54 7.72 16.39
CA GLU A 191 -2.27 8.73 17.16
C GLU A 191 -3.73 8.85 16.75
N CYS A 192 -4.06 8.64 15.48
CA CYS A 192 -5.44 8.73 14.99
C CYS A 192 -6.24 7.47 15.27
N THR A 193 -5.64 6.30 15.10
CA THR A 193 -6.37 5.02 15.27
C THR A 193 -6.54 4.63 16.74
N GLY A 194 -5.63 5.06 17.64
CA GLY A 194 -5.69 4.86 19.10
C GLY A 194 -5.10 3.55 19.54
#